data_2c6e5a979a5a3721ca3ba218102489ee
#
_entry.id   2c6e5a979a5a3721ca3ba218102489ee
#
_cell.length_a   1.000
_cell.length_b   1.000
_cell.length_c   1.000
_cell.angle_alpha   90.00
_cell.angle_beta   90.00
_cell.angle_gamma   90.00
#
_symmetry.space_group_name_H-M   'P 1'
#
loop_
_entity.id
_entity.type
_entity.pdbx_description
1 polymer ?
#
loop_
_entity_poly.entity_id
_entity_poly.type
_entity_poly.pdbx_seq_one_letter_code
_entity_poly.pdbx_strand_id
1 'polypeptide(L)'
;MPLPELVRLIGSAAPPEVRQAAAGLRHVSIRCVNIGVDRPGVTEKHWIYYPEDSIFHRIFVQGNASPECNAPGGFGFTCEISYSPHKPLPVDGEALIARCVEDCVRTGFLSPDDRVVVANLVDMPYAYVVYDHARAQNVATIRAWMAEHDIVLAGRYSEWEYYNSDHAFLAGKKAAETVLAKGGQRAIEARS
;
A
#
# COMPACT_ATOMS: atom_id res chain seq x y z
N MET A 1 6.14 -4.17 8.18
CA MET A 1 7.25 -3.38 7.59
C MET A 1 7.55 -3.93 6.21
N PRO A 2 7.86 -3.10 5.19
CA PRO A 2 8.29 -3.59 3.88
C PRO A 2 9.62 -4.35 3.95
N LEU A 3 9.72 -5.47 3.23
CA LEU A 3 10.87 -6.37 3.28
C LEU A 3 12.21 -5.68 2.92
N PRO A 4 12.29 -4.83 1.87
CA PRO A 4 13.52 -4.09 1.58
C PRO A 4 13.94 -3.13 2.71
N GLU A 5 12.97 -2.51 3.38
CA GLU A 5 13.25 -1.61 4.50
C GLU A 5 13.74 -2.36 5.73
N LEU A 6 13.20 -3.56 5.99
CA LEU A 6 13.69 -4.41 7.07
C LEU A 6 15.16 -4.76 6.85
N VAL A 7 15.53 -5.20 5.65
CA VAL A 7 16.93 -5.51 5.30
C VAL A 7 17.82 -4.27 5.39
N ARG A 8 17.33 -3.11 4.96
CA ARG A 8 18.05 -1.83 5.08
C ARG A 8 18.34 -1.46 6.53
N LEU A 9 17.37 -1.66 7.43
CA LEU A 9 17.53 -1.39 8.87
C LEU A 9 18.50 -2.35 9.56
N ILE A 10 18.52 -3.62 9.13
CA ILE A 10 19.50 -4.61 9.61
C ILE A 10 20.92 -4.21 9.18
N GLY A 11 21.06 -3.55 8.04
CA GLY A 11 22.31 -2.94 7.58
C GLY A 11 23.40 -3.98 7.27
N SER A 12 24.60 -3.74 7.79
CA SER A 12 25.78 -4.58 7.54
C SER A 12 25.73 -5.97 8.18
N ALA A 13 24.82 -6.21 9.12
CA ALA A 13 24.60 -7.55 9.69
C ALA A 13 23.96 -8.51 8.66
N ALA A 14 23.19 -7.99 7.69
CA ALA A 14 22.72 -8.77 6.56
C ALA A 14 23.88 -8.96 5.53
N PRO A 15 24.14 -10.20 5.05
CA PRO A 15 25.21 -10.46 4.10
C PRO A 15 24.94 -9.80 2.73
N PRO A 16 25.97 -9.60 1.89
CA PRO A 16 25.86 -8.90 0.62
C PRO A 16 24.75 -9.44 -0.30
N GLU A 17 24.61 -10.75 -0.41
CA GLU A 17 23.60 -11.42 -1.23
C GLU A 17 22.17 -11.12 -0.79
N VAL A 18 21.92 -11.02 0.53
CA VAL A 18 20.61 -10.66 1.09
C VAL A 18 20.30 -9.18 0.81
N ARG A 19 21.29 -8.30 0.95
CA ARG A 19 21.13 -6.88 0.62
C ARG A 19 20.90 -6.66 -0.87
N GLN A 20 21.59 -7.42 -1.72
CA GLN A 20 21.40 -7.37 -3.17
C GLN A 20 20.03 -7.89 -3.57
N ALA A 21 19.57 -8.99 -2.98
CA ALA A 21 18.22 -9.52 -3.19
C ALA A 21 17.14 -8.49 -2.80
N ALA A 22 17.32 -7.81 -1.66
CA ALA A 22 16.40 -6.76 -1.21
C ALA A 22 16.39 -5.55 -2.16
N ALA A 23 17.56 -5.11 -2.65
CA ALA A 23 17.65 -4.04 -3.62
C ALA A 23 17.03 -4.39 -4.98
N GLY A 24 16.94 -5.68 -5.31
CA GLY A 24 16.28 -6.20 -6.51
C GLY A 24 14.75 -6.30 -6.42
N LEU A 25 14.15 -6.09 -5.24
CA LEU A 25 12.70 -6.12 -5.08
C LEU A 25 12.06 -4.85 -5.58
N ARG A 26 11.06 -4.99 -6.46
CA ARG A 26 10.37 -3.88 -7.12
C ARG A 26 8.97 -3.68 -6.58
N HIS A 27 8.53 -2.43 -6.52
CA HIS A 27 7.19 -2.04 -6.09
C HIS A 27 6.68 -0.86 -6.90
N VAL A 28 5.39 -0.63 -6.82
CA VAL A 28 4.71 0.57 -7.29
C VAL A 28 4.25 1.34 -6.06
N SER A 29 4.44 2.65 -6.09
CA SER A 29 3.96 3.59 -5.08
C SER A 29 2.61 4.17 -5.49
N ILE A 30 1.83 4.63 -4.53
CA ILE A 30 0.57 5.34 -4.75
C ILE A 30 0.62 6.69 -4.05
N ARG A 31 0.28 7.74 -4.77
CA ARG A 31 -0.09 9.02 -4.19
C ARG A 31 -1.62 9.09 -4.14
N CYS A 32 -2.17 9.20 -2.94
CA CYS A 32 -3.60 9.40 -2.74
C CYS A 32 -3.89 10.89 -2.61
N VAL A 33 -4.89 11.37 -3.36
CA VAL A 33 -5.48 12.68 -3.20
C VAL A 33 -6.87 12.48 -2.63
N ASN A 34 -7.06 12.77 -1.35
CA ASN A 34 -8.36 12.72 -0.69
C ASN A 34 -9.06 14.05 -0.92
N ILE A 35 -10.31 14.01 -1.37
CA ILE A 35 -11.11 15.19 -1.73
C ILE A 35 -12.47 15.07 -1.05
N GLY A 36 -12.94 16.17 -0.45
CA GLY A 36 -14.29 16.30 0.07
C GLY A 36 -15.01 17.47 -0.59
N VAL A 37 -16.25 17.21 -0.99
CA VAL A 37 -17.16 18.23 -1.55
C VAL A 37 -18.37 18.44 -0.64
N ASP A 38 -19.01 19.62 -0.71
CA ASP A 38 -20.15 20.02 0.12
C ASP A 38 -21.52 19.59 -0.45
N ARG A 39 -21.54 18.49 -1.15
CA ARG A 39 -22.73 17.90 -1.75
C ARG A 39 -22.77 16.40 -1.46
N PRO A 40 -23.88 15.82 -0.99
CA PRO A 40 -24.01 14.37 -0.81
C PRO A 40 -24.25 13.67 -2.15
N GLY A 41 -24.07 12.36 -2.17
CA GLY A 41 -24.54 11.48 -3.22
C GLY A 41 -23.93 11.71 -4.61
N VAL A 42 -22.61 11.97 -4.69
CA VAL A 42 -21.90 12.13 -5.96
C VAL A 42 -22.04 10.90 -6.85
N THR A 43 -21.93 9.71 -6.25
CA THR A 43 -22.06 8.41 -6.93
C THR A 43 -22.49 7.34 -5.95
N GLU A 44 -23.06 6.24 -6.43
CA GLU A 44 -23.35 5.02 -5.66
C GLU A 44 -22.23 3.97 -5.79
N LYS A 45 -21.21 4.23 -6.60
CA LYS A 45 -20.11 3.30 -6.82
C LYS A 45 -19.13 3.32 -5.65
N HIS A 46 -18.56 2.16 -5.31
CA HIS A 46 -17.50 2.04 -4.30
C HIS A 46 -16.11 2.25 -4.90
N TRP A 47 -15.90 1.76 -6.13
CA TRP A 47 -14.66 1.80 -6.88
C TRP A 47 -14.93 2.15 -8.34
N ILE A 48 -14.17 3.08 -8.90
CA ILE A 48 -14.26 3.45 -10.30
C ILE A 48 -12.85 3.45 -10.88
N TYR A 49 -12.65 2.70 -11.97
CA TYR A 49 -11.37 2.63 -12.67
C TYR A 49 -11.39 3.52 -13.90
N TYR A 50 -10.28 4.23 -14.10
CA TYR A 50 -10.06 5.13 -15.23
C TYR A 50 -8.82 4.64 -15.98
N PRO A 51 -8.97 3.85 -17.05
CA PRO A 51 -7.83 3.29 -17.77
C PRO A 51 -7.07 4.34 -18.58
N GLU A 52 -7.75 5.41 -18.98
CA GLU A 52 -7.22 6.49 -19.82
C GLU A 52 -7.75 7.84 -19.37
N ASP A 53 -7.14 8.92 -19.85
CA ASP A 53 -7.61 10.31 -19.74
C ASP A 53 -7.69 10.93 -18.35
N SER A 54 -7.09 10.32 -17.33
CA SER A 54 -6.98 10.95 -16.01
C SER A 54 -5.61 10.72 -15.38
N ILE A 55 -5.21 11.65 -14.49
CA ILE A 55 -3.97 11.49 -13.73
C ILE A 55 -4.06 10.34 -12.73
N PHE A 56 -5.27 10.05 -12.25
CA PHE A 56 -5.56 8.92 -11.37
C PHE A 56 -6.04 7.72 -12.19
N HIS A 57 -5.70 6.52 -11.73
CA HIS A 57 -6.16 5.28 -12.35
C HIS A 57 -7.43 4.72 -11.67
N ARG A 58 -7.75 5.22 -10.47
CA ARG A 58 -8.87 4.74 -9.67
C ARG A 58 -9.37 5.82 -8.72
N ILE A 59 -10.69 5.82 -8.50
CA ILE A 59 -11.34 6.52 -7.39
C ILE A 59 -11.90 5.48 -6.43
N PHE A 60 -11.66 5.67 -5.14
CA PHE A 60 -12.27 4.93 -4.04
C PHE A 60 -13.22 5.84 -3.27
N VAL A 61 -14.43 5.33 -2.99
CA VAL A 61 -15.49 6.05 -2.30
C VAL A 61 -15.81 5.32 -0.98
N GLN A 62 -15.13 5.71 0.07
CA GLN A 62 -15.24 5.09 1.38
C GLN A 62 -16.61 5.30 2.03
N GLY A 63 -17.23 6.45 1.82
CA GLY A 63 -18.53 6.79 2.38
C GLY A 63 -19.70 5.95 1.87
N ASN A 64 -19.54 5.28 0.71
CA ASN A 64 -20.54 4.33 0.23
C ASN A 64 -20.44 2.95 0.91
N ALA A 65 -19.28 2.62 1.48
CA ALA A 65 -19.10 1.42 2.30
C ALA A 65 -19.48 1.67 3.77
N SER A 66 -19.18 2.87 4.28
CA SER A 66 -19.48 3.30 5.65
C SER A 66 -19.90 4.78 5.62
N PRO A 67 -21.21 5.08 5.74
CA PRO A 67 -21.73 6.45 5.64
C PRO A 67 -21.10 7.43 6.63
N GLU A 68 -20.65 6.93 7.79
CA GLU A 68 -19.99 7.73 8.84
C GLU A 68 -18.62 8.27 8.41
N CYS A 69 -18.05 7.77 7.29
CA CYS A 69 -16.85 8.33 6.67
C CYS A 69 -17.10 9.67 5.97
N ASN A 70 -18.35 10.05 5.74
CA ASN A 70 -18.72 11.35 5.19
C ASN A 70 -19.10 12.34 6.31
N ALA A 71 -18.70 13.59 6.16
CA ALA A 71 -19.26 14.68 6.97
C ALA A 71 -20.75 14.86 6.62
N PRO A 72 -21.60 15.32 7.57
CA PRO A 72 -23.00 15.62 7.26
C PRO A 72 -23.14 16.59 6.09
N GLY A 73 -23.90 16.20 5.07
CA GLY A 73 -24.10 16.99 3.85
C GLY A 73 -22.94 17.00 2.86
N GLY A 74 -21.84 16.33 3.18
CA GLY A 74 -20.64 16.23 2.33
C GLY A 74 -20.47 14.86 1.69
N PHE A 75 -19.48 14.76 0.80
CA PHE A 75 -19.09 13.51 0.15
C PHE A 75 -17.58 13.46 -0.03
N GLY A 76 -16.97 12.40 0.52
CA GLY A 76 -15.53 12.17 0.47
C GLY A 76 -15.14 11.03 -0.48
N PHE A 77 -14.03 11.22 -1.19
CA PHE A 77 -13.45 10.20 -2.06
C PHE A 77 -11.94 10.34 -2.16
N THR A 78 -11.28 9.30 -2.64
CA THR A 78 -9.83 9.25 -2.82
C THR A 78 -9.49 8.96 -4.28
N CYS A 79 -8.72 9.84 -4.91
CA CYS A 79 -8.08 9.60 -6.20
C CYS A 79 -6.73 8.90 -5.97
N GLU A 80 -6.48 7.77 -6.63
CA GLU A 80 -5.25 7.00 -6.52
C GLU A 80 -4.39 7.18 -7.78
N ILE A 81 -3.17 7.68 -7.58
CA ILE A 81 -2.20 7.92 -8.64
C ILE A 81 -1.00 6.99 -8.45
N SER A 82 -0.82 6.05 -9.36
CA SER A 82 0.35 5.16 -9.34
C SER A 82 1.59 5.86 -9.86
N TYR A 83 2.72 5.68 -9.17
CA TYR A 83 4.02 6.19 -9.61
C TYR A 83 5.15 5.22 -9.28
N SER A 84 6.27 5.38 -9.95
CA SER A 84 7.48 4.59 -9.74
C SER A 84 8.68 5.32 -10.36
N PRO A 85 9.93 4.84 -10.20
CA PRO A 85 11.07 5.39 -10.91
C PRO A 85 10.92 5.41 -12.44
N HIS A 86 10.11 4.49 -13.01
CA HIS A 86 9.82 4.41 -14.45
C HIS A 86 8.58 5.22 -14.87
N LYS A 87 7.77 5.64 -13.93
CA LYS A 87 6.57 6.46 -14.12
C LYS A 87 6.52 7.50 -13.00
N PRO A 88 7.34 8.54 -13.04
CA PRO A 88 7.31 9.58 -12.02
C PRO A 88 6.00 10.35 -12.06
N LEU A 89 5.65 10.96 -10.92
CA LEU A 89 4.52 11.91 -10.88
C LEU A 89 4.82 13.10 -11.79
N PRO A 90 3.90 13.50 -12.67
CA PRO A 90 4.12 14.68 -13.56
C PRO A 90 4.10 15.99 -12.79
N VAL A 91 3.36 16.05 -11.67
CA VAL A 91 3.24 17.18 -10.74
C VAL A 91 3.06 16.66 -9.32
N ASP A 92 3.27 17.51 -8.31
CA ASP A 92 3.08 17.14 -6.89
C ASP A 92 2.51 18.31 -6.09
N GLY A 93 2.21 18.09 -4.81
CA GLY A 93 1.64 19.09 -3.93
C GLY A 93 0.29 19.63 -4.40
N GLU A 94 0.07 20.92 -4.23
CA GLU A 94 -1.16 21.61 -4.62
C GLU A 94 -1.48 21.46 -6.12
N ALA A 95 -0.46 21.39 -6.98
CA ALA A 95 -0.65 21.20 -8.41
C ALA A 95 -1.24 19.81 -8.72
N LEU A 96 -0.90 18.78 -7.93
CA LEU A 96 -1.49 17.45 -8.07
C LEU A 96 -2.96 17.42 -7.62
N ILE A 97 -3.27 18.11 -6.52
CA ILE A 97 -4.66 18.27 -6.06
C ILE A 97 -5.50 18.97 -7.14
N ALA A 98 -5.03 20.12 -7.64
CA ALA A 98 -5.72 20.85 -8.68
C ALA A 98 -5.98 19.99 -9.93
N ARG A 99 -4.96 19.25 -10.38
CA ARG A 99 -5.08 18.34 -11.52
C ARG A 99 -6.08 17.20 -11.26
N CYS A 100 -6.15 16.64 -10.06
CA CYS A 100 -7.15 15.63 -9.72
C CYS A 100 -8.57 16.20 -9.80
N VAL A 101 -8.79 17.43 -9.29
CA VAL A 101 -10.10 18.09 -9.36
C VAL A 101 -10.50 18.36 -10.81
N GLU A 102 -9.59 18.90 -11.62
CA GLU A 102 -9.81 19.13 -13.06
C GLU A 102 -10.19 17.82 -13.77
N ASP A 103 -9.46 16.75 -13.53
CA ASP A 103 -9.73 15.44 -14.14
C ASP A 103 -11.04 14.83 -13.64
N CYS A 104 -11.42 15.03 -12.36
CA CYS A 104 -12.73 14.61 -11.85
C CYS A 104 -13.87 15.32 -12.56
N VAL A 105 -13.75 16.63 -12.85
CA VAL A 105 -14.74 17.38 -13.62
C VAL A 105 -14.74 16.92 -15.09
N ARG A 106 -13.56 16.80 -15.69
CA ARG A 106 -13.41 16.40 -17.09
C ARG A 106 -13.97 15.00 -17.37
N THR A 107 -13.82 14.07 -16.43
CA THR A 107 -14.36 12.69 -16.53
C THR A 107 -15.82 12.58 -16.13
N GLY A 108 -16.45 13.66 -15.69
CA GLY A 108 -17.86 13.69 -15.27
C GLY A 108 -18.10 13.05 -13.89
N PHE A 109 -17.05 12.81 -13.10
CA PHE A 109 -17.20 12.37 -11.72
C PHE A 109 -17.70 13.51 -10.82
N LEU A 110 -17.16 14.71 -11.00
CA LEU A 110 -17.65 15.94 -10.38
C LEU A 110 -18.35 16.83 -11.39
N SER A 111 -19.33 17.61 -10.93
CA SER A 111 -19.88 18.74 -11.67
C SER A 111 -18.92 19.95 -11.60
N PRO A 112 -18.87 20.83 -12.62
CA PRO A 112 -18.14 22.10 -12.53
C PRO A 112 -18.58 22.99 -11.35
N ASP A 113 -19.82 22.82 -10.88
CA ASP A 113 -20.39 23.58 -9.76
C ASP A 113 -20.09 22.96 -8.39
N ASP A 114 -19.48 21.77 -8.34
CA ASP A 114 -19.14 21.12 -7.07
C ASP A 114 -18.02 21.87 -6.37
N ARG A 115 -18.27 22.26 -5.11
CA ARG A 115 -17.31 22.98 -4.30
C ARG A 115 -16.46 22.02 -3.49
N VAL A 116 -15.17 21.99 -3.77
CA VAL A 116 -14.18 21.29 -2.94
C VAL A 116 -14.00 22.07 -1.63
N VAL A 117 -14.27 21.42 -0.50
CA VAL A 117 -14.16 22.02 0.84
C VAL A 117 -12.93 21.57 1.58
N VAL A 118 -12.37 20.42 1.21
CA VAL A 118 -11.13 19.89 1.80
C VAL A 118 -10.42 19.01 0.77
N ALA A 119 -9.10 19.11 0.75
CA ALA A 119 -8.26 18.16 0.03
C ALA A 119 -6.93 17.97 0.77
N ASN A 120 -6.36 16.77 0.71
CA ASN A 120 -5.04 16.47 1.23
C ASN A 120 -4.36 15.35 0.45
N LEU A 121 -3.06 15.21 0.66
CA LEU A 121 -2.21 14.21 0.04
C LEU A 121 -1.75 13.19 1.07
N VAL A 122 -1.76 11.92 0.68
CA VAL A 122 -1.14 10.83 1.43
C VAL A 122 -0.23 10.05 0.49
N ASP A 123 1.02 9.88 0.90
CA ASP A 123 1.99 9.08 0.15
C ASP A 123 2.04 7.65 0.67
N MET A 124 1.96 6.69 -0.23
CA MET A 124 2.10 5.26 0.04
C MET A 124 3.26 4.70 -0.78
N PRO A 125 4.51 4.84 -0.29
CA PRO A 125 5.70 4.48 -1.06
C PRO A 125 5.76 2.99 -1.42
N TYR A 126 5.17 2.12 -0.60
CA TYR A 126 5.06 0.68 -0.86
C TYR A 126 3.60 0.28 -1.00
N ALA A 127 2.98 0.47 -2.16
CA ALA A 127 1.57 0.14 -2.37
C ALA A 127 1.38 -1.25 -2.98
N TYR A 128 2.10 -1.56 -4.07
CA TYR A 128 1.97 -2.84 -4.77
C TYR A 128 3.35 -3.44 -5.05
N VAL A 129 3.52 -4.70 -4.63
CA VAL A 129 4.69 -5.50 -5.00
C VAL A 129 4.63 -5.87 -6.48
N VAL A 130 5.77 -5.82 -7.17
CA VAL A 130 5.88 -6.21 -8.57
C VAL A 130 6.34 -7.66 -8.65
N TYR A 131 5.60 -8.49 -9.40
CA TYR A 131 5.91 -9.90 -9.66
C TYR A 131 6.75 -10.00 -10.93
N ASP A 132 8.01 -9.59 -10.86
CA ASP A 132 8.97 -9.79 -11.94
C ASP A 132 9.66 -11.17 -11.85
N HIS A 133 10.46 -11.51 -12.86
CA HIS A 133 11.11 -12.81 -12.93
C HIS A 133 12.13 -13.06 -11.80
N ALA A 134 12.73 -12.02 -11.22
CA ALA A 134 13.72 -12.13 -10.16
C ALA A 134 13.08 -12.21 -8.75
N ARG A 135 11.81 -11.79 -8.62
CA ARG A 135 11.14 -11.68 -7.31
C ARG A 135 11.21 -12.96 -6.49
N ALA A 136 10.85 -14.09 -7.10
CA ALA A 136 10.75 -15.38 -6.37
C ALA A 136 12.10 -15.76 -5.74
N GLN A 137 13.18 -15.64 -6.51
CA GLN A 137 14.53 -15.95 -6.03
C GLN A 137 14.98 -14.95 -4.96
N ASN A 138 14.77 -13.64 -5.18
CA ASN A 138 15.14 -12.60 -4.22
C ASN A 138 14.41 -12.78 -2.88
N VAL A 139 13.11 -13.03 -2.91
CA VAL A 139 12.32 -13.28 -1.71
C VAL A 139 12.79 -14.55 -0.98
N ALA A 140 13.07 -15.64 -1.72
CA ALA A 140 13.55 -16.87 -1.13
C ALA A 140 14.91 -16.70 -0.40
N THR A 141 15.86 -15.98 -1.02
CA THR A 141 17.16 -15.64 -0.42
C THR A 141 16.99 -14.89 0.91
N ILE A 142 16.14 -13.84 0.91
CA ILE A 142 15.92 -13.05 2.11
C ILE A 142 15.22 -13.88 3.20
N ARG A 143 14.18 -14.63 2.84
CA ARG A 143 13.41 -15.48 3.80
C ARG A 143 14.25 -16.54 4.45
N ALA A 144 15.14 -17.20 3.70
CA ALA A 144 16.06 -18.22 4.24
C ALA A 144 16.93 -17.61 5.33
N TRP A 145 17.58 -16.49 5.03
CA TRP A 145 18.43 -15.80 5.99
C TRP A 145 17.67 -15.30 7.23
N MET A 146 16.46 -14.73 7.05
CA MET A 146 15.61 -14.30 8.16
C MET A 146 15.23 -15.46 9.08
N ALA A 147 14.93 -16.63 8.50
CA ALA A 147 14.58 -17.83 9.26
C ALA A 147 15.76 -18.35 10.12
N GLU A 148 16.99 -18.30 9.61
CA GLU A 148 18.23 -18.65 10.35
C GLU A 148 18.48 -17.71 11.54
N HIS A 149 17.93 -16.50 11.51
CA HIS A 149 18.08 -15.50 12.57
C HIS A 149 16.81 -15.35 13.43
N ASP A 150 15.90 -16.32 13.39
CA ASP A 150 14.63 -16.30 14.13
C ASP A 150 13.71 -15.11 13.85
N ILE A 151 13.85 -14.49 12.69
CA ILE A 151 12.99 -13.37 12.25
C ILE A 151 11.81 -13.97 11.48
N VAL A 152 10.61 -13.85 12.05
CA VAL A 152 9.36 -14.31 11.43
C VAL A 152 8.75 -13.17 10.66
N LEU A 153 8.59 -13.36 9.34
CA LEU A 153 7.92 -12.39 8.46
C LEU A 153 6.41 -12.60 8.49
N ALA A 154 5.63 -11.52 8.52
CA ALA A 154 4.17 -11.60 8.52
C ALA A 154 3.56 -10.43 7.75
N GLY A 155 2.60 -10.77 6.86
CA GLY A 155 1.76 -9.83 6.15
C GLY A 155 2.32 -9.33 4.82
N ARG A 156 1.47 -8.59 4.11
CA ARG A 156 1.62 -8.18 2.71
C ARG A 156 3.02 -7.71 2.32
N TYR A 157 3.55 -6.75 3.05
CA TYR A 157 4.81 -6.08 2.69
C TYR A 157 6.03 -6.79 3.25
N SER A 158 5.89 -7.47 4.38
CA SER A 158 6.96 -8.24 5.01
C SER A 158 7.24 -9.54 4.27
N GLU A 159 6.19 -10.22 3.80
CA GLU A 159 6.31 -11.43 2.98
C GLU A 159 6.49 -11.14 1.49
N TRP A 160 6.37 -9.88 1.09
CA TRP A 160 6.44 -9.39 -0.29
C TRP A 160 5.44 -10.06 -1.22
N GLU A 161 4.17 -10.13 -0.73
CA GLU A 161 3.05 -10.79 -1.40
C GLU A 161 1.88 -9.83 -1.64
N TYR A 162 1.07 -10.14 -2.66
CA TYR A 162 -0.16 -9.40 -2.94
C TYR A 162 -1.29 -9.97 -2.08
N TYR A 163 -1.33 -9.54 -0.82
CA TYR A 163 -2.37 -9.94 0.13
C TYR A 163 -3.49 -8.90 0.22
N ASN A 164 -4.72 -9.38 0.38
CA ASN A 164 -5.84 -8.62 0.91
C ASN A 164 -5.84 -8.70 2.44
N SER A 165 -6.80 -8.04 3.10
CA SER A 165 -6.86 -7.96 4.57
C SER A 165 -7.03 -9.33 5.25
N ASP A 166 -7.81 -10.23 4.66
CA ASP A 166 -7.99 -11.62 5.10
C ASP A 166 -6.67 -12.41 5.09
N HIS A 167 -5.91 -12.33 4.00
CA HIS A 167 -4.59 -12.96 3.91
C HIS A 167 -3.59 -12.37 4.92
N ALA A 168 -3.62 -11.05 5.12
CA ALA A 168 -2.75 -10.38 6.08
C ALA A 168 -3.07 -10.82 7.53
N PHE A 169 -4.37 -10.99 7.85
CA PHE A 169 -4.81 -11.53 9.13
C PHE A 169 -4.32 -12.96 9.36
N LEU A 170 -4.50 -13.84 8.37
CA LEU A 170 -4.02 -15.24 8.44
C LEU A 170 -2.50 -15.34 8.55
N ALA A 171 -1.76 -14.48 7.84
CA ALA A 171 -0.31 -14.38 7.96
C ALA A 171 0.12 -14.00 9.38
N GLY A 172 -0.56 -13.05 10.00
CA GLY A 172 -0.32 -12.67 11.39
C GLY A 172 -0.58 -13.80 12.37
N LYS A 173 -1.69 -14.53 12.20
CA LYS A 173 -2.02 -15.72 13.00
C LYS A 173 -0.92 -16.78 12.89
N LYS A 174 -0.53 -17.15 11.67
CA LYS A 174 0.53 -18.13 11.41
C LYS A 174 1.89 -17.73 12.03
N ALA A 175 2.23 -16.45 11.94
CA ALA A 175 3.45 -15.94 12.54
C ALA A 175 3.43 -16.05 14.06
N ALA A 176 2.32 -15.72 14.71
CA ALA A 176 2.13 -15.87 16.15
C ALA A 176 2.27 -17.34 16.58
N GLU A 177 1.63 -18.28 15.90
CA GLU A 177 1.73 -19.71 16.14
C GLU A 177 3.20 -20.20 16.01
N THR A 178 3.92 -19.71 14.99
CA THR A 178 5.34 -20.04 14.79
C THR A 178 6.21 -19.56 15.95
N VAL A 179 6.01 -18.33 16.41
CA VAL A 179 6.77 -17.76 17.54
C VAL A 179 6.47 -18.50 18.84
N LEU A 180 5.20 -18.83 19.10
CA LEU A 180 4.80 -19.59 20.29
C LEU A 180 5.39 -21.00 20.30
N ALA A 181 5.40 -21.71 19.18
CA ALA A 181 6.01 -23.04 19.06
C ALA A 181 7.52 -22.99 19.34
N LYS A 182 8.25 -22.01 18.77
CA LYS A 182 9.69 -21.82 19.04
C LYS A 182 9.97 -21.46 20.52
N GLY A 183 9.15 -20.61 21.12
CA GLY A 183 9.26 -20.21 22.52
C GLY A 183 9.04 -21.39 23.46
N GLY A 184 8.11 -22.27 23.15
CA GLY A 184 7.87 -23.52 23.90
C GLY A 184 9.07 -24.49 23.84
N GLN A 185 9.68 -24.66 22.67
CA GLN A 185 10.89 -25.51 22.51
C GLN A 185 12.08 -24.97 23.31
N ARG A 186 12.37 -23.66 23.22
CA ARG A 186 13.46 -23.05 24.02
C ARG A 186 13.25 -23.16 25.53
N ALA A 187 12.00 -23.07 25.99
CA ALA A 187 11.69 -23.26 27.41
C ALA A 187 11.90 -24.71 27.90
N ILE A 188 11.74 -25.69 27.03
CA ILE A 188 12.01 -27.12 27.32
C ILE A 188 13.53 -27.37 27.34
N GLU A 189 14.27 -26.87 26.34
CA GLU A 189 15.73 -27.01 26.26
C GLU A 189 16.47 -26.32 27.42
N ALA A 190 15.96 -25.17 27.90
CA ALA A 190 16.53 -24.47 29.06
C ALA A 190 16.28 -25.13 30.40
N ARG A 191 15.42 -26.16 30.46
CA ARG A 191 15.10 -26.94 31.67
C ARG A 191 15.76 -28.34 31.69
N SER A 192 16.36 -28.77 30.61
CA SER A 192 17.12 -30.00 30.43
C SER A 192 18.62 -29.76 30.63
#